data_6305c6b963c234f84b93cf6f136e2a7a
#
_entry.id   6305c6b963c234f84b93cf6f136e2a7a
#
_cell.length_a   1.000
_cell.length_b   1.000
_cell.length_c   1.000
_cell.angle_alpha   90.00
_cell.angle_beta   90.00
_cell.angle_gamma   90.00
#
_symmetry.space_group_name_H-M   'P 1'
#
loop_
_entity.id
_entity.type
_entity.pdbx_description
1 polymer ?
#
loop_
_entity_poly.entity_id
_entity_poly.type
_entity_poly.pdbx_seq_one_letter_code
_entity_poly.pdbx_strand_id
1 'polypeptide(L)'
;MKVYTISENEGVSAKCLCTSEVQKMVDECSANGGGIVRFEKGKYVLSTVFLKSNVTVEIPEGVEILGAESYYDYAQEEKIDYPIYQDSSHTYYHPSLFVGLDCENICITGGGKIDMRSIWDEDGVRGAAIKHRGAKCVALKNCKNVEISNLEMNNVTDLAIYFAGCENVDVYGIKMRVYIDGISPDNSKNVRIHDCDVETGDDGIVFKSSYTLNRLDICKDIHVWNCRVKSRCNAIKFGTETNGGFENILIEDIDIRQTRITGICIESVDGAILDGITVRNVKMRNVNAPIFVHIGKRMRGPAGRAVGKIKNVLLENIVAEGPYEEYEIMPWNYFSYKDNDTLQKPWIFGIAESFDDTKSGNTAESDWQMTSNICGLVESPLENITLRNVRLKLDGGVKEYNKEVPEEAQDYPEVYVYGRILPAKGIYFRHVDGLTLDNVMVETYRPDEREDFVFQNVVKN
;
A
#
# COMPACT_ATOMS: atom_id res chain seq x y z
N MET A 1 -10.75 15.21 -30.50
CA MET A 1 -9.46 14.58 -30.13
C MET A 1 -9.18 13.50 -31.16
N LYS A 2 -7.96 13.40 -31.70
CA LYS A 2 -7.60 12.37 -32.68
C LYS A 2 -7.51 11.01 -32.02
N VAL A 3 -7.97 9.94 -32.67
CA VAL A 3 -7.91 8.56 -32.21
C VAL A 3 -6.94 7.77 -33.07
N TYR A 4 -6.03 7.09 -32.44
CA TYR A 4 -5.07 6.15 -32.99
C TYR A 4 -5.46 4.75 -32.57
N THR A 5 -5.76 3.86 -33.45
CA THR A 5 -6.35 2.56 -33.14
C THR A 5 -5.30 1.46 -33.20
N ILE A 6 -5.23 0.64 -32.17
CA ILE A 6 -4.44 -0.60 -32.09
C ILE A 6 -5.38 -1.76 -32.39
N SER A 7 -5.18 -2.42 -33.53
CA SER A 7 -6.00 -3.57 -33.96
C SER A 7 -5.15 -4.83 -34.04
N GLU A 8 -5.74 -5.99 -33.76
CA GLU A 8 -5.05 -7.28 -33.96
C GLU A 8 -4.63 -7.48 -35.41
N ASN A 9 -3.39 -7.90 -35.64
CA ASN A 9 -2.81 -8.29 -36.90
C ASN A 9 -1.64 -9.26 -36.65
N GLU A 10 -0.88 -9.64 -37.71
CA GLU A 10 0.24 -10.59 -37.58
C GLU A 10 1.33 -10.12 -36.59
N GLY A 11 1.55 -8.82 -36.42
CA GLY A 11 2.53 -8.23 -35.49
C GLY A 11 1.93 -7.72 -34.19
N VAL A 12 0.60 -7.76 -34.02
CA VAL A 12 -0.12 -7.22 -32.85
C VAL A 12 -1.18 -8.21 -32.40
N SER A 13 -0.85 -9.08 -31.46
CA SER A 13 -1.78 -10.11 -30.95
C SER A 13 -1.29 -10.71 -29.65
N ALA A 14 -2.05 -11.65 -29.09
CA ALA A 14 -1.65 -12.44 -27.90
C ALA A 14 -0.50 -13.44 -28.18
N LYS A 15 -0.02 -13.55 -29.40
CA LYS A 15 1.04 -14.52 -29.79
C LYS A 15 2.41 -13.89 -29.91
N CYS A 16 2.52 -12.58 -29.85
CA CYS A 16 3.78 -11.85 -30.00
C CYS A 16 3.79 -10.62 -29.09
N LEU A 17 4.99 -10.23 -28.67
CA LEU A 17 5.20 -9.00 -27.94
C LEU A 17 5.02 -7.80 -28.90
N CYS A 18 3.98 -7.01 -28.69
CA CYS A 18 3.62 -5.90 -29.58
C CYS A 18 3.90 -4.50 -28.98
N THR A 19 4.81 -4.45 -28.03
CA THR A 19 5.17 -3.20 -27.33
C THR A 19 5.68 -2.12 -28.28
N SER A 20 6.50 -2.48 -29.27
CA SER A 20 7.08 -1.53 -30.22
C SER A 20 6.01 -0.83 -31.10
N GLU A 21 4.99 -1.56 -31.49
CA GLU A 21 3.88 -1.04 -32.27
C GLU A 21 3.02 -0.08 -31.44
N VAL A 22 2.72 -0.47 -30.20
CA VAL A 22 1.98 0.38 -29.25
C VAL A 22 2.79 1.64 -28.91
N GLN A 23 4.10 1.50 -28.64
CA GLN A 23 4.97 2.64 -28.35
C GLN A 23 5.00 3.63 -29.53
N LYS A 24 5.12 3.14 -30.75
CA LYS A 24 5.08 3.98 -31.97
C LYS A 24 3.80 4.78 -32.07
N MET A 25 2.65 4.17 -31.73
CA MET A 25 1.36 4.88 -31.73
C MET A 25 1.30 5.95 -30.64
N VAL A 26 1.81 5.66 -29.44
CA VAL A 26 1.90 6.62 -28.33
C VAL A 26 2.79 7.81 -28.70
N ASP A 27 3.95 7.53 -29.30
CA ASP A 27 4.89 8.56 -29.75
C ASP A 27 4.30 9.43 -30.86
N GLU A 28 3.66 8.83 -31.87
CA GLU A 28 2.98 9.53 -32.95
C GLU A 28 1.81 10.38 -32.44
N CYS A 29 1.00 9.83 -31.54
CA CYS A 29 -0.10 10.55 -30.91
C CYS A 29 0.40 11.81 -30.22
N SER A 30 1.41 11.69 -29.38
CA SER A 30 2.00 12.82 -28.66
C SER A 30 2.64 13.85 -29.60
N ALA A 31 3.41 13.41 -30.58
CA ALA A 31 4.05 14.28 -31.58
C ALA A 31 3.05 15.11 -32.40
N ASN A 32 1.82 14.61 -32.58
CA ASN A 32 0.72 15.30 -33.25
C ASN A 32 -0.16 16.14 -32.30
N GLY A 33 0.33 16.46 -31.10
CA GLY A 33 -0.38 17.31 -30.14
C GLY A 33 -1.30 16.58 -29.18
N GLY A 34 -1.19 15.24 -29.12
CA GLY A 34 -1.96 14.39 -28.23
C GLY A 34 -3.23 13.81 -28.83
N GLY A 35 -3.88 12.95 -28.07
CA GLY A 35 -5.06 12.24 -28.51
C GLY A 35 -5.34 10.97 -27.71
N ILE A 36 -6.02 10.03 -28.34
CA ILE A 36 -6.39 8.75 -27.76
C ILE A 36 -5.70 7.63 -28.51
N VAL A 37 -4.92 6.80 -27.83
CA VAL A 37 -4.44 5.50 -28.34
C VAL A 37 -5.38 4.45 -27.80
N ARG A 38 -6.26 3.93 -28.65
CA ARG A 38 -7.34 3.01 -28.32
C ARG A 38 -7.05 1.62 -28.83
N PHE A 39 -7.15 0.62 -27.96
CA PHE A 39 -7.15 -0.78 -28.34
C PHE A 39 -8.53 -1.20 -28.85
N GLU A 40 -8.58 -1.96 -29.94
CA GLU A 40 -9.79 -2.70 -30.34
C GLU A 40 -9.91 -3.98 -29.50
N LYS A 41 -11.12 -4.55 -29.50
CA LYS A 41 -11.40 -5.80 -28.79
C LYS A 41 -10.40 -6.89 -29.19
N GLY A 42 -9.72 -7.47 -28.19
CA GLY A 42 -8.71 -8.50 -28.42
C GLY A 42 -7.77 -8.66 -27.23
N LYS A 43 -6.69 -9.44 -27.43
CA LYS A 43 -5.65 -9.69 -26.43
C LYS A 43 -4.29 -9.25 -26.95
N TYR A 44 -3.56 -8.52 -26.14
CA TYR A 44 -2.30 -7.89 -26.51
C TYR A 44 -1.21 -8.16 -25.48
N VAL A 45 -0.05 -8.65 -25.91
CA VAL A 45 1.10 -8.87 -25.02
C VAL A 45 2.00 -7.65 -25.06
N LEU A 46 2.20 -7.03 -23.90
CA LEU A 46 3.02 -5.84 -23.75
C LEU A 46 4.10 -6.03 -22.67
N SER A 47 5.24 -5.42 -22.88
CA SER A 47 6.21 -5.09 -21.85
C SER A 47 6.13 -3.59 -21.54
N THR A 48 7.24 -2.89 -21.38
CA THR A 48 7.24 -1.48 -21.00
C THR A 48 6.79 -0.55 -22.12
N VAL A 49 5.70 0.17 -21.90
CA VAL A 49 5.23 1.28 -22.72
C VAL A 49 5.51 2.60 -21.99
N PHE A 50 6.32 3.46 -22.57
CA PHE A 50 6.60 4.80 -22.05
C PHE A 50 5.50 5.77 -22.48
N LEU A 51 4.74 6.24 -21.50
CA LEU A 51 3.68 7.23 -21.70
C LEU A 51 4.25 8.58 -22.12
N LYS A 52 3.45 9.36 -22.79
CA LYS A 52 3.79 10.72 -23.26
C LYS A 52 2.71 11.71 -22.86
N SER A 53 3.11 12.97 -22.75
CA SER A 53 2.18 14.04 -22.42
C SER A 53 1.04 14.18 -23.44
N ASN A 54 -0.15 14.51 -22.95
CA ASN A 54 -1.37 14.70 -23.70
C ASN A 54 -1.90 13.42 -24.40
N VAL A 55 -1.56 12.24 -23.90
CA VAL A 55 -2.00 10.96 -24.46
C VAL A 55 -2.91 10.24 -23.47
N THR A 56 -4.07 9.81 -23.96
CA THR A 56 -4.94 8.85 -23.31
C THR A 56 -4.68 7.46 -23.89
N VAL A 57 -4.35 6.48 -23.04
CA VAL A 57 -4.34 5.06 -23.38
C VAL A 57 -5.68 4.49 -22.98
N GLU A 58 -6.49 4.13 -23.98
CA GLU A 58 -7.83 3.60 -23.76
C GLU A 58 -7.85 2.09 -24.00
N ILE A 59 -8.21 1.34 -22.96
CA ILE A 59 -8.33 -0.12 -22.91
C ILE A 59 -9.81 -0.46 -22.71
N PRO A 60 -10.64 -0.51 -23.75
CA PRO A 60 -12.08 -0.69 -23.61
C PRO A 60 -12.47 -2.06 -23.07
N GLU A 61 -13.72 -2.18 -22.67
CA GLU A 61 -14.31 -3.48 -22.32
C GLU A 61 -14.13 -4.50 -23.46
N GLY A 62 -13.68 -5.71 -23.08
CA GLY A 62 -13.36 -6.78 -24.05
C GLY A 62 -11.92 -6.74 -24.57
N VAL A 63 -11.13 -5.77 -24.14
CA VAL A 63 -9.67 -5.76 -24.32
C VAL A 63 -8.99 -6.37 -23.09
N GLU A 64 -7.99 -7.22 -23.34
CA GLU A 64 -7.13 -7.79 -22.31
C GLU A 64 -5.66 -7.53 -22.66
N ILE A 65 -5.00 -6.75 -21.83
CA ILE A 65 -3.55 -6.55 -21.90
C ILE A 65 -2.90 -7.64 -21.04
N LEU A 66 -2.00 -8.39 -21.64
CA LEU A 66 -1.19 -9.41 -20.99
C LEU A 66 0.23 -8.88 -20.80
N GLY A 67 0.78 -8.94 -19.62
CA GLY A 67 2.19 -8.66 -19.39
C GLY A 67 3.08 -9.63 -20.16
N ALA A 68 4.31 -9.22 -20.48
CA ALA A 68 5.31 -10.09 -21.09
C ALA A 68 5.58 -11.34 -20.21
N GLU A 69 6.01 -12.43 -20.83
CA GLU A 69 6.24 -13.72 -20.14
C GLU A 69 7.53 -13.76 -19.34
N SER A 70 8.43 -12.82 -19.56
CA SER A 70 9.70 -12.71 -18.86
C SER A 70 9.89 -11.31 -18.29
N TYR A 71 10.42 -11.23 -17.06
CA TYR A 71 10.83 -9.95 -16.47
C TYR A 71 11.89 -9.24 -17.31
N TYR A 72 12.71 -9.97 -18.04
CA TYR A 72 13.77 -9.43 -18.91
C TYR A 72 13.24 -8.75 -20.17
N ASP A 73 11.98 -8.95 -20.52
CA ASP A 73 11.33 -8.25 -21.65
C ASP A 73 10.95 -6.81 -21.28
N TYR A 74 10.83 -6.49 -19.99
CA TYR A 74 10.58 -5.13 -19.53
C TYR A 74 11.84 -4.26 -19.63
N ALA A 75 11.66 -2.95 -19.66
CA ALA A 75 12.77 -2.01 -19.68
C ALA A 75 13.68 -2.21 -18.46
N GLN A 76 14.98 -2.04 -18.67
CA GLN A 76 15.97 -2.17 -17.59
C GLN A 76 15.81 -1.06 -16.56
N GLU A 77 16.16 -1.38 -15.32
CA GLU A 77 16.22 -0.42 -14.22
C GLU A 77 17.08 0.81 -14.61
N GLU A 78 16.65 1.96 -14.14
CA GLU A 78 17.38 3.22 -14.31
C GLU A 78 18.71 3.18 -13.54
N LYS A 79 19.70 3.86 -14.08
CA LYS A 79 20.93 4.08 -13.33
C LYS A 79 20.70 5.14 -12.25
N ILE A 80 20.81 4.73 -10.99
CA ILE A 80 20.65 5.61 -9.83
C ILE A 80 22.03 6.09 -9.38
N ASP A 81 22.21 7.40 -9.23
CA ASP A 81 23.45 8.07 -8.84
C ASP A 81 23.36 8.80 -7.48
N TYR A 82 22.31 8.51 -6.73
CA TYR A 82 22.09 9.07 -5.38
C TYR A 82 21.83 7.94 -4.37
N PRO A 83 21.96 8.22 -3.05
CA PRO A 83 21.72 7.22 -2.02
C PRO A 83 20.30 6.71 -2.01
N ILE A 84 20.12 5.39 -1.91
CA ILE A 84 18.83 4.71 -1.80
C ILE A 84 18.61 4.35 -0.33
N TYR A 85 17.54 4.89 0.26
CA TYR A 85 17.13 4.62 1.64
C TYR A 85 15.84 3.81 1.75
N GLN A 86 15.08 3.76 0.69
CA GLN A 86 13.81 3.03 0.55
C GLN A 86 14.05 1.67 -0.14
N ASP A 87 12.99 0.90 -0.25
CA ASP A 87 12.99 -0.29 -1.07
C ASP A 87 13.27 0.04 -2.54
N SER A 88 13.98 -0.84 -3.22
CA SER A 88 14.30 -0.68 -4.64
C SER A 88 13.06 -0.57 -5.51
N SER A 89 11.96 -1.23 -5.16
CA SER A 89 10.68 -1.07 -5.85
C SER A 89 10.19 0.36 -5.92
N HIS A 90 10.49 1.20 -4.94
CA HIS A 90 10.16 2.63 -4.95
C HIS A 90 11.17 3.48 -5.71
N THR A 91 12.28 2.90 -6.14
CA THR A 91 13.37 3.63 -6.78
C THR A 91 13.33 3.52 -8.29
N TYR A 92 12.99 2.34 -8.81
CA TYR A 92 13.01 2.04 -10.24
C TYR A 92 11.61 2.08 -10.85
N TYR A 93 11.45 2.84 -11.92
CA TYR A 93 10.17 3.03 -12.62
C TYR A 93 10.09 2.22 -13.92
N HIS A 94 11.23 2.04 -14.59
CA HIS A 94 11.29 1.41 -15.92
C HIS A 94 10.78 -0.03 -15.96
N PRO A 95 11.07 -0.93 -15.02
CA PRO A 95 10.52 -2.28 -15.08
C PRO A 95 9.02 -2.27 -14.71
N SER A 96 8.21 -1.71 -15.58
CA SER A 96 6.76 -1.57 -15.40
C SER A 96 6.06 -1.66 -16.76
N LEU A 97 4.76 -1.96 -16.75
CA LEU A 97 3.98 -2.04 -17.99
C LEU A 97 3.75 -0.64 -18.59
N PHE A 98 3.27 0.31 -17.79
CA PHE A 98 3.09 1.70 -18.19
C PHE A 98 3.98 2.61 -17.34
N VAL A 99 4.87 3.34 -18.00
CA VAL A 99 5.83 4.24 -17.35
C VAL A 99 5.60 5.67 -17.81
N GLY A 100 5.34 6.58 -16.86
CA GLY A 100 5.27 8.01 -17.11
C GLY A 100 6.38 8.74 -16.37
N LEU A 101 7.24 9.46 -17.08
CA LEU A 101 8.32 10.24 -16.51
C LEU A 101 8.19 11.70 -16.96
N ASP A 102 8.01 12.62 -16.00
CA ASP A 102 7.89 14.06 -16.24
C ASP A 102 6.80 14.41 -17.30
N CYS A 103 5.68 13.63 -17.31
CA CYS A 103 4.58 13.78 -18.25
C CYS A 103 3.44 14.63 -17.69
N GLU A 104 2.66 15.25 -18.58
CA GLU A 104 1.47 16.00 -18.22
C GLU A 104 0.24 15.54 -19.02
N ASN A 105 -0.95 15.63 -18.40
CA ASN A 105 -2.22 15.31 -19.03
C ASN A 105 -2.25 13.89 -19.61
N ILE A 106 -1.97 12.90 -18.78
CA ILE A 106 -1.99 11.49 -19.15
C ILE A 106 -3.21 10.80 -18.54
N CYS A 107 -3.78 9.87 -19.31
CA CYS A 107 -4.91 9.09 -18.86
C CYS A 107 -4.74 7.62 -19.28
N ILE A 108 -5.07 6.68 -18.37
CA ILE A 108 -5.16 5.25 -18.65
C ILE A 108 -6.55 4.80 -18.21
N THR A 109 -7.41 4.41 -19.13
CA THR A 109 -8.83 4.16 -18.83
C THR A 109 -9.47 3.14 -19.79
N GLY A 110 -10.77 2.79 -19.57
CA GLY A 110 -11.58 2.18 -20.62
C GLY A 110 -12.45 0.98 -20.27
N GLY A 111 -12.31 0.34 -19.11
CA GLY A 111 -13.13 -0.82 -18.69
C GLY A 111 -12.56 -2.19 -19.05
N GLY A 112 -11.37 -2.23 -19.64
CA GLY A 112 -10.67 -3.46 -19.98
C GLY A 112 -9.87 -4.06 -18.83
N LYS A 113 -9.12 -5.13 -19.16
CA LYS A 113 -8.35 -5.91 -18.20
C LYS A 113 -6.86 -5.83 -18.47
N ILE A 114 -6.09 -5.84 -17.39
CA ILE A 114 -4.63 -5.98 -17.40
C ILE A 114 -4.28 -7.19 -16.52
N ASP A 115 -3.59 -8.17 -17.09
CA ASP A 115 -3.08 -9.35 -16.39
C ASP A 115 -1.56 -9.41 -16.53
N MET A 116 -0.85 -9.19 -15.42
CA MET A 116 0.61 -9.21 -15.39
C MET A 116 1.20 -10.62 -15.29
N ARG A 117 0.34 -11.67 -15.38
CA ARG A 117 0.72 -13.09 -15.44
C ARG A 117 1.57 -13.62 -14.30
N SER A 118 1.63 -12.92 -13.17
CA SER A 118 2.44 -13.32 -12.02
C SER A 118 3.92 -13.55 -12.34
N ILE A 119 4.52 -12.68 -13.16
CA ILE A 119 5.92 -12.80 -13.56
C ILE A 119 6.83 -12.23 -12.46
N TRP A 120 7.83 -13.00 -12.09
CA TRP A 120 8.83 -12.65 -11.07
C TRP A 120 10.22 -12.54 -11.67
N ASP A 121 11.10 -11.76 -11.06
CA ASP A 121 12.55 -11.81 -11.29
C ASP A 121 13.12 -13.07 -10.61
N GLU A 122 13.11 -14.19 -11.33
CA GLU A 122 13.50 -15.51 -10.82
C GLU A 122 14.95 -15.56 -10.35
N ASP A 123 15.83 -14.85 -11.05
CA ASP A 123 17.27 -14.92 -10.82
C ASP A 123 17.76 -13.90 -9.78
N GLY A 124 16.95 -12.88 -9.43
CA GLY A 124 17.34 -11.78 -8.57
C GLY A 124 18.56 -11.00 -9.10
N VAL A 125 18.76 -11.02 -10.41
CA VAL A 125 19.99 -10.55 -11.08
C VAL A 125 19.99 -9.03 -11.23
N ARG A 126 18.81 -8.44 -11.27
CA ARG A 126 18.71 -6.98 -11.36
C ARG A 126 18.80 -6.39 -9.97
N GLY A 127 19.98 -6.05 -9.54
CA GLY A 127 20.45 -5.20 -8.43
C GLY A 127 19.51 -4.79 -7.30
N ALA A 128 18.28 -5.23 -7.35
CA ALA A 128 17.24 -4.87 -6.41
C ALA A 128 17.59 -5.39 -5.01
N ALA A 129 17.51 -4.52 -4.02
CA ALA A 129 17.64 -4.90 -2.62
C ALA A 129 16.60 -5.96 -2.21
N ILE A 130 15.47 -6.00 -2.92
CA ILE A 130 14.43 -7.02 -2.79
C ILE A 130 14.47 -7.89 -4.03
N LYS A 131 15.10 -9.04 -3.89
CA LYS A 131 15.10 -10.09 -4.90
C LYS A 131 13.68 -10.62 -5.11
N HIS A 132 13.37 -11.07 -6.32
CA HIS A 132 12.14 -11.76 -6.67
C HIS A 132 10.87 -10.89 -6.71
N ARG A 133 10.95 -9.60 -6.97
CA ARG A 133 9.80 -8.81 -7.41
C ARG A 133 9.71 -8.77 -8.93
N GLY A 134 8.50 -8.68 -9.46
CA GLY A 134 8.25 -8.57 -10.89
C GLY A 134 8.17 -7.11 -11.37
N ALA A 135 7.45 -6.93 -12.46
CA ALA A 135 7.18 -5.60 -13.01
C ALA A 135 5.95 -4.98 -12.37
N LYS A 136 5.96 -3.65 -12.18
CA LYS A 136 4.79 -2.87 -11.79
C LYS A 136 3.79 -2.80 -12.95
N CYS A 137 2.51 -2.55 -12.63
CA CYS A 137 1.54 -2.28 -13.67
C CYS A 137 1.63 -0.83 -14.15
N VAL A 138 1.60 0.14 -13.25
CA VAL A 138 1.75 1.57 -13.56
C VAL A 138 2.80 2.19 -12.65
N ALA A 139 3.78 2.86 -13.23
CA ALA A 139 4.80 3.61 -12.50
C ALA A 139 4.97 5.03 -13.07
N LEU A 140 4.70 6.04 -12.24
CA LEU A 140 4.75 7.43 -12.65
C LEU A 140 5.72 8.24 -11.78
N LYS A 141 6.48 9.11 -12.40
CA LYS A 141 7.43 10.01 -11.72
C LYS A 141 7.26 11.45 -12.19
N ASN A 142 7.03 12.36 -11.24
CA ASN A 142 6.87 13.80 -11.50
C ASN A 142 5.81 14.14 -12.56
N CYS A 143 4.74 13.37 -12.65
CA CYS A 143 3.67 13.60 -13.62
C CYS A 143 2.60 14.56 -13.07
N LYS A 144 1.90 15.27 -13.97
CA LYS A 144 0.83 16.19 -13.60
C LYS A 144 -0.45 15.91 -14.39
N ASN A 145 -1.60 16.15 -13.74
CA ASN A 145 -2.91 15.95 -14.35
C ASN A 145 -3.05 14.52 -14.86
N VAL A 146 -3.05 13.57 -13.95
CA VAL A 146 -3.07 12.14 -14.23
C VAL A 146 -4.44 11.57 -13.92
N GLU A 147 -4.95 10.72 -14.81
CA GLU A 147 -6.13 9.89 -14.56
C GLU A 147 -5.80 8.42 -14.79
N ILE A 148 -6.14 7.56 -13.82
CA ILE A 148 -6.09 6.09 -13.95
C ILE A 148 -7.46 5.57 -13.53
N SER A 149 -8.24 5.06 -14.47
CA SER A 149 -9.64 4.80 -14.15
C SER A 149 -10.26 3.61 -14.86
N ASN A 150 -11.27 3.01 -14.21
CA ASN A 150 -12.14 1.99 -14.80
C ASN A 150 -11.38 0.82 -15.42
N LEU A 151 -10.49 0.18 -14.69
CA LEU A 151 -9.69 -0.94 -15.14
C LEU A 151 -9.73 -2.09 -14.13
N GLU A 152 -9.61 -3.31 -14.64
CA GLU A 152 -9.35 -4.50 -13.83
C GLU A 152 -7.87 -4.87 -13.95
N MET A 153 -7.13 -4.95 -12.82
CA MET A 153 -5.69 -5.24 -12.77
C MET A 153 -5.43 -6.49 -11.94
N ASN A 154 -4.80 -7.49 -12.54
CA ASN A 154 -4.58 -8.78 -11.89
C ASN A 154 -3.12 -9.23 -11.99
N ASN A 155 -2.71 -10.08 -11.04
CA ASN A 155 -1.46 -10.83 -11.08
C ASN A 155 -0.19 -9.96 -11.16
N VAL A 156 -0.24 -8.75 -10.60
CA VAL A 156 0.93 -7.86 -10.49
C VAL A 156 1.80 -8.33 -9.34
N THR A 157 3.07 -8.50 -9.58
CA THR A 157 4.06 -9.07 -8.65
C THR A 157 5.03 -8.04 -8.08
N ASP A 158 4.75 -6.78 -8.28
CA ASP A 158 5.32 -5.61 -7.62
C ASP A 158 4.18 -4.63 -7.32
N LEU A 159 4.46 -3.35 -7.04
CA LEU A 159 3.46 -2.31 -6.81
C LEU A 159 2.50 -2.19 -8.01
N ALA A 160 1.19 -2.22 -7.76
CA ALA A 160 0.25 -2.21 -8.89
C ALA A 160 0.12 -0.82 -9.52
N ILE A 161 -0.19 0.20 -8.72
CA ILE A 161 -0.20 1.61 -9.14
C ILE A 161 0.71 2.38 -8.21
N TYR A 162 1.89 2.75 -8.70
CA TYR A 162 2.88 3.53 -7.97
C TYR A 162 3.15 4.86 -8.65
N PHE A 163 3.08 5.96 -7.92
CA PHE A 163 3.42 7.27 -8.46
C PHE A 163 4.09 8.16 -7.41
N ALA A 164 5.21 8.78 -7.81
CA ALA A 164 6.00 9.62 -6.93
C ALA A 164 6.21 11.03 -7.49
N GLY A 165 6.05 12.03 -6.60
CA GLY A 165 6.21 13.44 -6.98
C GLY A 165 5.17 13.93 -7.97
N CYS A 166 4.03 13.25 -8.05
CA CYS A 166 2.94 13.59 -8.98
C CYS A 166 1.99 14.62 -8.38
N GLU A 167 1.29 15.36 -9.23
CA GLU A 167 0.35 16.40 -8.84
C GLU A 167 -0.94 16.32 -9.65
N ASN A 168 -2.08 16.52 -9.01
CA ASN A 168 -3.42 16.41 -9.61
C ASN A 168 -3.64 15.00 -10.17
N VAL A 169 -3.66 13.99 -9.30
CA VAL A 169 -3.83 12.58 -9.68
C VAL A 169 -5.23 12.12 -9.27
N ASP A 170 -5.93 11.47 -10.18
CA ASP A 170 -7.22 10.85 -9.94
C ASP A 170 -7.17 9.36 -10.26
N VAL A 171 -7.42 8.50 -9.27
CA VAL A 171 -7.44 7.03 -9.41
C VAL A 171 -8.82 6.55 -8.98
N TYR A 172 -9.61 6.01 -9.91
CA TYR A 172 -10.96 5.58 -9.56
C TYR A 172 -11.50 4.42 -10.40
N GLY A 173 -12.50 3.73 -9.85
CA GLY A 173 -13.13 2.61 -10.54
C GLY A 173 -12.18 1.45 -10.82
N ILE A 174 -11.12 1.32 -10.03
CA ILE A 174 -10.13 0.26 -10.20
C ILE A 174 -10.57 -0.97 -9.40
N LYS A 175 -10.56 -2.11 -10.06
CA LYS A 175 -10.67 -3.41 -9.40
C LYS A 175 -9.36 -4.14 -9.56
N MET A 176 -8.76 -4.56 -8.44
CA MET A 176 -7.47 -5.23 -8.51
C MET A 176 -7.35 -6.42 -7.57
N ARG A 177 -6.56 -7.40 -8.02
CA ARG A 177 -6.10 -8.52 -7.22
C ARG A 177 -4.62 -8.75 -7.49
N VAL A 178 -3.77 -8.32 -6.56
CA VAL A 178 -2.32 -8.17 -6.77
C VAL A 178 -1.51 -8.71 -5.59
N TYR A 179 -0.25 -9.01 -5.81
CA TYR A 179 0.59 -9.70 -4.83
C TYR A 179 1.30 -8.78 -3.85
N ILE A 180 1.58 -7.55 -4.26
CA ILE A 180 2.27 -6.56 -3.45
C ILE A 180 1.30 -5.41 -3.17
N ASP A 181 1.76 -4.16 -3.05
CA ASP A 181 0.93 -3.00 -2.74
C ASP A 181 -0.06 -2.68 -3.88
N GLY A 182 -1.23 -2.21 -3.49
CA GLY A 182 -2.27 -1.83 -4.44
C GLY A 182 -2.05 -0.45 -5.03
N ILE A 183 -2.44 0.62 -4.32
CA ILE A 183 -2.33 2.00 -4.79
C ILE A 183 -1.38 2.76 -3.85
N SER A 184 -0.27 3.24 -4.39
CA SER A 184 0.86 3.76 -3.62
C SER A 184 1.26 5.17 -4.07
N PRO A 185 0.58 6.23 -3.60
CA PRO A 185 1.05 7.60 -3.75
C PRO A 185 2.28 7.85 -2.88
N ASP A 186 3.37 8.34 -3.49
CA ASP A 186 4.60 8.73 -2.83
C ASP A 186 4.94 10.19 -3.14
N ASN A 187 5.21 11.01 -2.12
CA ASN A 187 5.58 12.42 -2.31
C ASN A 187 4.64 13.22 -3.23
N SER A 188 3.38 12.85 -3.32
CA SER A 188 2.42 13.36 -4.30
C SER A 188 1.39 14.28 -3.67
N LYS A 189 0.81 15.20 -4.47
CA LYS A 189 -0.06 16.27 -3.99
C LYS A 189 -1.35 16.35 -4.81
N ASN A 190 -2.44 16.74 -4.14
CA ASN A 190 -3.77 16.84 -4.73
C ASN A 190 -4.18 15.53 -5.42
N VAL A 191 -4.30 14.47 -4.59
CA VAL A 191 -4.59 13.11 -5.04
C VAL A 191 -6.00 12.72 -4.61
N ARG A 192 -6.74 12.12 -5.53
CA ARG A 192 -8.04 11.49 -5.26
C ARG A 192 -7.95 10.00 -5.57
N ILE A 193 -8.46 9.17 -4.67
CA ILE A 193 -8.56 7.72 -4.84
C ILE A 193 -9.96 7.31 -4.43
N HIS A 194 -10.75 6.77 -5.35
CA HIS A 194 -12.13 6.47 -5.00
C HIS A 194 -12.78 5.36 -5.85
N ASP A 195 -13.88 4.82 -5.34
CA ASP A 195 -14.65 3.78 -6.03
C ASP A 195 -13.79 2.56 -6.43
N CYS A 196 -12.80 2.20 -5.60
CA CYS A 196 -11.87 1.11 -5.87
C CYS A 196 -12.18 -0.15 -5.04
N ASP A 197 -11.94 -1.32 -5.64
CA ASP A 197 -11.98 -2.63 -4.98
C ASP A 197 -10.57 -3.24 -5.03
N VAL A 198 -9.87 -3.23 -3.90
CA VAL A 198 -8.43 -3.50 -3.79
C VAL A 198 -8.20 -4.76 -2.96
N GLU A 199 -7.67 -5.82 -3.58
CA GLU A 199 -7.23 -7.03 -2.89
C GLU A 199 -5.73 -7.22 -3.12
N THR A 200 -4.95 -7.27 -2.02
CA THR A 200 -3.48 -7.25 -2.07
C THR A 200 -2.85 -8.33 -1.22
N GLY A 201 -1.68 -8.76 -1.63
CA GLY A 201 -0.81 -9.62 -0.83
C GLY A 201 0.04 -8.86 0.19
N ASP A 202 0.27 -7.56 -0.04
CA ASP A 202 0.93 -6.63 0.87
C ASP A 202 -0.05 -5.48 1.18
N ASP A 203 0.38 -4.22 1.29
CA ASP A 203 -0.47 -3.12 1.72
C ASP A 203 -1.54 -2.73 0.67
N GLY A 204 -2.73 -2.34 1.10
CA GLY A 204 -3.85 -2.02 0.21
C GLY A 204 -3.72 -0.66 -0.47
N ILE A 205 -4.04 0.42 0.26
CA ILE A 205 -3.78 1.81 -0.14
C ILE A 205 -2.72 2.35 0.80
N VAL A 206 -1.54 2.67 0.26
CA VAL A 206 -0.37 2.98 1.07
C VAL A 206 0.29 4.29 0.66
N PHE A 207 0.31 5.24 1.57
CA PHE A 207 0.93 6.56 1.39
C PHE A 207 2.40 6.48 1.81
N LYS A 208 3.28 6.93 0.94
CA LYS A 208 4.71 6.95 1.19
C LYS A 208 5.26 8.37 1.05
N SER A 209 6.30 8.64 1.79
CA SER A 209 7.05 9.90 1.70
C SER A 209 8.53 9.55 1.71
N SER A 210 8.93 8.82 0.67
CA SER A 210 10.26 8.22 0.53
C SER A 210 11.30 9.19 -0.05
N TYR A 211 12.56 8.80 -0.04
CA TYR A 211 13.64 9.56 -0.67
C TYR A 211 13.85 9.19 -2.16
N THR A 212 12.85 8.58 -2.79
CA THR A 212 12.94 8.06 -4.16
C THR A 212 13.24 9.12 -5.22
N LEU A 213 12.97 10.38 -4.91
CA LEU A 213 13.19 11.51 -5.83
C LEU A 213 14.50 12.27 -5.55
N ASN A 214 15.43 11.71 -4.75
CA ASN A 214 16.65 12.38 -4.30
C ASN A 214 16.38 13.71 -3.57
N ARG A 215 15.21 13.84 -2.95
CA ARG A 215 14.80 14.99 -2.14
C ARG A 215 13.77 14.58 -1.11
N LEU A 216 13.66 15.37 -0.06
CA LEU A 216 12.55 15.28 0.89
C LEU A 216 11.36 16.03 0.32
N ASP A 217 10.23 15.35 0.22
CA ASP A 217 8.96 15.95 -0.20
C ASP A 217 7.82 15.37 0.65
N ILE A 218 6.62 15.88 0.51
CA ILE A 218 5.46 15.47 1.32
C ILE A 218 4.32 14.95 0.45
N CYS A 219 3.57 14.00 0.98
CA CYS A 219 2.21 13.71 0.51
C CYS A 219 1.24 14.72 1.11
N LYS A 220 0.46 15.41 0.28
CA LYS A 220 -0.41 16.49 0.74
C LYS A 220 -1.71 16.59 -0.03
N ASP A 221 -2.78 17.03 0.67
CA ASP A 221 -4.09 17.27 0.07
C ASP A 221 -4.61 16.01 -0.65
N ILE A 222 -4.74 14.91 0.10
CA ILE A 222 -5.19 13.62 -0.44
C ILE A 222 -6.57 13.29 0.10
N HIS A 223 -7.45 12.84 -0.77
CA HIS A 223 -8.77 12.35 -0.43
C HIS A 223 -8.99 10.93 -0.95
N VAL A 224 -9.34 10.01 -0.05
CA VAL A 224 -9.70 8.62 -0.38
C VAL A 224 -11.10 8.34 0.11
N TRP A 225 -11.98 7.81 -0.77
CA TRP A 225 -13.33 7.48 -0.35
C TRP A 225 -13.97 6.36 -1.16
N ASN A 226 -15.02 5.77 -0.59
CA ASN A 226 -15.84 4.72 -1.22
C ASN A 226 -14.99 3.56 -1.78
N CYS A 227 -14.02 3.09 -0.98
CA CYS A 227 -13.16 1.99 -1.37
C CYS A 227 -13.43 0.74 -0.53
N ARG A 228 -13.29 -0.41 -1.14
CA ARG A 228 -13.22 -1.71 -0.45
C ARG A 228 -11.80 -2.21 -0.49
N VAL A 229 -11.28 -2.64 0.66
CA VAL A 229 -9.90 -3.11 0.77
C VAL A 229 -9.85 -4.44 1.49
N LYS A 230 -9.11 -5.39 0.90
CA LYS A 230 -8.62 -6.61 1.54
C LYS A 230 -7.11 -6.64 1.43
N SER A 231 -6.42 -6.98 2.52
CA SER A 231 -4.95 -7.02 2.50
C SER A 231 -4.43 -8.15 3.37
N ARG A 232 -3.35 -8.78 2.95
CA ARG A 232 -2.61 -9.70 3.84
C ARG A 232 -1.68 -8.97 4.81
N CYS A 233 -1.46 -7.68 4.60
CA CYS A 233 -0.71 -6.82 5.51
C CYS A 233 -1.62 -5.72 6.07
N ASN A 234 -1.52 -4.50 5.60
CA ASN A 234 -2.29 -3.39 6.11
C ASN A 234 -3.29 -2.89 5.04
N ALA A 235 -4.52 -2.59 5.44
CA ALA A 235 -5.49 -2.11 4.46
C ALA A 235 -5.23 -0.66 4.05
N ILE A 236 -5.06 0.22 5.03
CA ILE A 236 -4.68 1.63 4.85
C ILE A 236 -3.38 1.86 5.64
N LYS A 237 -2.33 2.33 4.97
CA LYS A 237 -1.03 2.53 5.60
C LYS A 237 -0.38 3.87 5.22
N PHE A 238 0.22 4.51 6.21
CA PHE A 238 1.17 5.61 6.05
C PHE A 238 2.56 5.06 6.39
N GLY A 239 3.38 4.88 5.39
CA GLY A 239 4.72 4.30 5.58
C GLY A 239 4.92 2.96 4.84
N THR A 240 5.94 2.18 5.22
CA THR A 240 6.96 2.49 6.26
C THR A 240 7.95 3.59 5.86
N GLU A 241 8.11 3.91 4.57
CA GLU A 241 8.96 5.00 4.09
C GLU A 241 8.36 6.36 4.47
N THR A 242 8.90 6.97 5.54
CA THR A 242 8.38 8.21 6.13
C THR A 242 9.50 9.24 6.29
N ASN A 243 10.10 9.63 5.17
CA ASN A 243 11.20 10.61 5.16
C ASN A 243 10.72 12.07 5.11
N GLY A 244 9.76 12.41 4.26
CA GLY A 244 9.29 13.78 4.06
C GLY A 244 8.19 14.18 5.05
N GLY A 245 6.97 13.75 4.79
CA GLY A 245 5.82 14.03 5.65
C GLY A 245 4.47 13.79 4.97
N PHE A 246 3.41 14.01 5.76
CA PHE A 246 2.03 13.88 5.29
C PHE A 246 1.21 15.03 5.88
N GLU A 247 0.42 15.71 5.06
CA GLU A 247 -0.36 16.86 5.49
C GLU A 247 -1.74 16.86 4.84
N ASN A 248 -2.78 17.14 5.62
CA ASN A 248 -4.15 17.30 5.14
C ASN A 248 -4.64 16.10 4.32
N ILE A 249 -4.83 14.96 5.00
CA ILE A 249 -5.28 13.71 4.35
C ILE A 249 -6.62 13.30 4.95
N LEU A 250 -7.61 13.11 4.08
CA LEU A 250 -8.93 12.61 4.42
C LEU A 250 -9.16 11.24 3.82
N ILE A 251 -9.53 10.27 4.66
CA ILE A 251 -9.91 8.91 4.26
C ILE A 251 -11.29 8.64 4.84
N GLU A 252 -12.26 8.33 3.99
CA GLU A 252 -13.64 8.14 4.45
C GLU A 252 -14.42 7.09 3.64
N ASP A 253 -15.46 6.55 4.26
CA ASP A 253 -16.37 5.59 3.62
C ASP A 253 -15.63 4.34 3.10
N ILE A 254 -14.82 3.70 3.97
CA ILE A 254 -13.99 2.55 3.63
C ILE A 254 -14.58 1.25 4.23
N ASP A 255 -14.67 0.22 3.40
CA ASP A 255 -15.04 -1.14 3.79
C ASP A 255 -13.78 -2.04 3.80
N ILE A 256 -13.21 -2.28 4.97
CA ILE A 256 -12.02 -3.12 5.15
C ILE A 256 -12.45 -4.54 5.52
N ARG A 257 -11.94 -5.52 4.80
CA ARG A 257 -12.29 -6.92 5.02
C ARG A 257 -11.06 -7.79 5.05
N GLN A 258 -11.06 -8.81 5.93
CA GLN A 258 -10.05 -9.86 5.95
C GLN A 258 -8.61 -9.32 5.87
N THR A 259 -8.24 -8.42 6.78
CA THR A 259 -6.91 -7.83 6.83
C THR A 259 -6.09 -8.48 7.92
N ARG A 260 -4.91 -9.01 7.56
CA ARG A 260 -4.13 -9.87 8.46
C ARG A 260 -3.32 -9.09 9.49
N ILE A 261 -2.89 -7.88 9.19
CA ILE A 261 -2.10 -7.08 10.14
C ILE A 261 -2.95 -5.93 10.66
N THR A 262 -3.04 -4.81 9.94
CA THR A 262 -3.71 -3.63 10.49
C THR A 262 -4.75 -3.05 9.54
N GLY A 263 -5.89 -2.64 10.08
CA GLY A 263 -6.91 -1.91 9.33
C GLY A 263 -6.45 -0.51 8.97
N ILE A 264 -6.03 0.28 9.97
CA ILE A 264 -5.51 1.65 9.81
C ILE A 264 -4.15 1.72 10.49
N CYS A 265 -3.10 1.94 9.71
CA CYS A 265 -1.70 2.03 10.14
C CYS A 265 -1.14 3.43 9.81
N ILE A 266 -0.78 4.20 10.83
CA ILE A 266 -0.25 5.57 10.71
C ILE A 266 1.12 5.62 11.39
N GLU A 267 2.19 5.71 10.61
CA GLU A 267 3.55 5.63 11.11
C GLU A 267 4.40 6.85 10.78
N SER A 268 5.33 7.17 11.67
CA SER A 268 6.47 8.05 11.40
C SER A 268 7.73 7.42 11.99
N VAL A 269 8.53 6.78 11.15
CA VAL A 269 9.70 6.00 11.59
C VAL A 269 11.03 6.49 11.02
N ASP A 270 11.00 7.35 9.99
CA ASP A 270 12.18 7.90 9.32
C ASP A 270 12.29 9.43 9.46
N GLY A 271 11.57 10.02 10.42
CA GLY A 271 11.66 11.45 10.73
C GLY A 271 10.62 12.32 10.03
N ALA A 272 9.53 11.75 9.50
CA ALA A 272 8.43 12.51 8.90
C ALA A 272 7.60 13.26 9.94
N ILE A 273 7.00 14.37 9.50
CA ILE A 273 5.92 15.05 10.24
C ILE A 273 4.60 14.70 9.57
N LEU A 274 3.70 14.11 10.35
CA LEU A 274 2.33 13.82 9.95
C LEU A 274 1.40 14.81 10.66
N ASP A 275 0.62 15.57 9.89
CA ASP A 275 -0.26 16.62 10.43
C ASP A 275 -1.61 16.66 9.73
N GLY A 276 -2.70 16.58 10.50
CA GLY A 276 -4.05 16.70 9.94
C GLY A 276 -4.48 15.47 9.14
N ILE A 277 -4.47 14.29 9.78
CA ILE A 277 -4.98 13.05 9.20
C ILE A 277 -6.36 12.76 9.78
N THR A 278 -7.35 12.65 8.92
CA THR A 278 -8.71 12.25 9.29
C THR A 278 -9.07 10.95 8.62
N VAL A 279 -9.46 9.95 9.42
CA VAL A 279 -10.02 8.68 8.95
C VAL A 279 -11.40 8.53 9.56
N ARG A 280 -12.44 8.42 8.73
CA ARG A 280 -13.81 8.34 9.23
C ARG A 280 -14.72 7.42 8.42
N ASN A 281 -15.82 6.99 9.05
CA ASN A 281 -16.85 6.14 8.42
C ASN A 281 -16.24 4.83 7.91
N VAL A 282 -15.48 4.12 8.75
CA VAL A 282 -14.79 2.89 8.38
C VAL A 282 -15.48 1.69 8.99
N LYS A 283 -15.78 0.71 8.17
CA LYS A 283 -16.26 -0.61 8.59
C LYS A 283 -15.16 -1.64 8.39
N MET A 284 -14.88 -2.42 9.42
CA MET A 284 -13.88 -3.47 9.39
C MET A 284 -14.52 -4.82 9.74
N ARG A 285 -14.21 -5.85 8.95
CA ARG A 285 -14.58 -7.24 9.23
C ARG A 285 -13.40 -8.14 9.13
N ASN A 286 -13.19 -8.95 10.16
CA ASN A 286 -12.07 -9.90 10.20
C ASN A 286 -10.72 -9.17 9.97
N VAL A 287 -10.47 -8.15 10.78
CA VAL A 287 -9.22 -7.37 10.79
C VAL A 287 -8.48 -7.66 12.07
N ASN A 288 -7.24 -8.07 11.99
CA ASN A 288 -6.47 -8.54 13.15
C ASN A 288 -6.24 -7.43 14.17
N ALA A 289 -5.60 -6.32 13.79
CA ALA A 289 -5.49 -5.11 14.60
C ALA A 289 -6.21 -3.93 13.92
N PRO A 290 -7.33 -3.43 14.45
CA PRO A 290 -8.03 -2.32 13.83
C PRO A 290 -7.19 -1.05 13.65
N ILE A 291 -6.37 -0.66 14.65
CA ILE A 291 -5.70 0.64 14.70
C ILE A 291 -4.25 0.49 15.16
N PHE A 292 -3.34 1.10 14.42
CA PHE A 292 -1.95 1.28 14.79
C PHE A 292 -1.48 2.70 14.47
N VAL A 293 -1.01 3.44 15.49
CA VAL A 293 -0.41 4.77 15.31
C VAL A 293 0.94 4.77 16.03
N HIS A 294 2.02 5.05 15.30
CA HIS A 294 3.36 4.79 15.79
C HIS A 294 4.40 5.84 15.39
N ILE A 295 5.17 6.32 16.37
CA ILE A 295 6.42 7.01 16.12
C ILE A 295 7.57 6.08 16.51
N GLY A 296 8.47 5.82 15.56
CA GLY A 296 9.67 5.00 15.75
C GLY A 296 10.95 5.71 15.36
N LYS A 297 12.09 5.04 15.54
CA LYS A 297 13.43 5.56 15.28
C LYS A 297 14.21 4.70 14.29
N ARG A 298 13.56 4.19 13.25
CA ARG A 298 14.28 3.49 12.19
C ARG A 298 15.27 4.41 11.49
N MET A 299 14.86 5.67 11.25
CA MET A 299 15.69 6.76 10.73
C MET A 299 16.42 6.39 9.42
N ARG A 300 15.82 5.58 8.58
CA ARG A 300 16.34 5.19 7.26
C ARG A 300 16.15 6.36 6.29
N GLY A 301 17.18 7.20 6.15
CA GLY A 301 17.11 8.42 5.34
C GLY A 301 18.38 9.25 5.42
N PRO A 302 18.41 10.47 4.82
CA PRO A 302 19.53 11.38 4.92
C PRO A 302 19.89 11.69 6.38
N ALA A 303 21.19 11.76 6.66
CA ALA A 303 21.68 12.02 8.01
C ALA A 303 21.24 13.39 8.58
N GLY A 304 21.26 13.52 9.92
CA GLY A 304 20.99 14.78 10.63
C GLY A 304 19.51 15.10 10.82
N ARG A 305 18.62 14.15 10.59
CA ARG A 305 17.18 14.32 10.82
C ARG A 305 16.80 14.10 12.29
N ALA A 306 15.80 14.83 12.72
CA ALA A 306 15.16 14.59 14.01
C ALA A 306 14.16 13.42 13.89
N VAL A 307 13.81 12.83 15.03
CA VAL A 307 12.68 11.91 15.15
C VAL A 307 11.40 12.58 14.65
N GLY A 308 10.56 11.82 13.97
CA GLY A 308 9.32 12.33 13.39
C GLY A 308 8.28 12.76 14.42
N LYS A 309 7.18 13.30 13.92
CA LYS A 309 6.03 13.72 14.72
C LYS A 309 4.74 13.25 14.08
N ILE A 310 3.76 12.92 14.90
CA ILE A 310 2.37 12.70 14.48
C ILE A 310 1.46 13.58 15.32
N LYS A 311 0.67 14.42 14.67
CA LYS A 311 -0.25 15.33 15.37
C LYS A 311 -1.55 15.54 14.60
N ASN A 312 -2.60 15.95 15.35
CA ASN A 312 -3.91 16.27 14.79
C ASN A 312 -4.50 15.08 13.99
N VAL A 313 -4.61 13.91 14.64
CA VAL A 313 -5.23 12.71 14.04
C VAL A 313 -6.64 12.55 14.58
N LEU A 314 -7.60 12.45 13.67
CA LEU A 314 -9.00 12.13 13.98
C LEU A 314 -9.38 10.76 13.40
N LEU A 315 -9.75 9.83 14.28
CA LEU A 315 -10.34 8.53 13.95
C LEU A 315 -11.80 8.55 14.38
N GLU A 316 -12.74 8.60 13.41
CA GLU A 316 -14.15 8.86 13.71
C GLU A 316 -15.09 7.87 13.03
N ASN A 317 -16.15 7.45 13.73
CA ASN A 317 -17.18 6.55 13.19
C ASN A 317 -16.56 5.25 12.65
N ILE A 318 -15.78 4.56 13.47
CA ILE A 318 -15.10 3.32 13.10
C ILE A 318 -15.79 2.15 13.81
N VAL A 319 -16.14 1.13 13.05
CA VAL A 319 -16.66 -0.13 13.57
C VAL A 319 -15.78 -1.28 13.09
N ALA A 320 -15.20 -2.02 14.04
CA ALA A 320 -14.45 -3.25 13.75
C ALA A 320 -15.13 -4.44 14.44
N GLU A 321 -15.41 -5.48 13.67
CA GLU A 321 -16.10 -6.68 14.17
C GLU A 321 -15.69 -7.95 13.43
N GLY A 322 -16.04 -9.11 14.01
CA GLY A 322 -15.91 -10.43 13.40
C GLY A 322 -16.98 -10.73 12.34
N PRO A 323 -17.10 -12.00 11.93
CA PRO A 323 -16.39 -13.14 12.53
C PRO A 323 -14.89 -13.09 12.27
N TYR A 324 -14.11 -13.64 13.20
CA TYR A 324 -12.66 -13.80 13.07
C TYR A 324 -12.42 -15.23 12.56
N GLU A 325 -12.38 -15.36 11.25
CA GLU A 325 -12.25 -16.61 10.49
C GLU A 325 -10.92 -16.66 9.77
N GLU A 326 -10.58 -17.84 9.25
CA GLU A 326 -9.43 -18.02 8.39
C GLU A 326 -9.52 -17.12 7.14
N TYR A 327 -8.40 -16.54 6.71
CA TYR A 327 -8.39 -15.58 5.60
C TYR A 327 -8.56 -16.27 4.26
N GLU A 328 -9.57 -15.87 3.50
CA GLU A 328 -9.75 -16.26 2.09
C GLU A 328 -8.90 -15.42 1.12
N ILE A 329 -7.96 -14.63 1.62
CA ILE A 329 -7.08 -13.84 0.76
C ILE A 329 -6.05 -14.77 0.14
N MET A 330 -5.73 -14.54 -1.13
CA MET A 330 -4.79 -15.32 -1.96
C MET A 330 -3.84 -16.19 -1.15
N PRO A 331 -3.94 -17.54 -1.25
CA PRO A 331 -3.12 -18.44 -0.44
C PRO A 331 -1.65 -18.18 -0.70
N TRP A 332 -0.81 -18.26 0.36
CA TRP A 332 0.65 -18.12 0.25
C TRP A 332 1.27 -19.08 -0.79
N ASN A 333 0.67 -20.26 -0.99
CA ASN A 333 1.04 -21.21 -2.02
C ASN A 333 0.72 -20.74 -3.46
N TYR A 334 -0.02 -19.63 -3.64
CA TYR A 334 -0.14 -18.99 -4.95
C TYR A 334 1.19 -18.33 -5.38
N PHE A 335 2.06 -18.05 -4.43
CA PHE A 335 3.45 -17.64 -4.66
C PHE A 335 4.39 -18.84 -4.86
N SER A 336 3.94 -20.09 -4.75
CA SER A 336 4.71 -21.25 -5.15
C SER A 336 4.76 -21.28 -6.67
N TYR A 337 5.71 -20.56 -7.22
CA TYR A 337 6.12 -20.79 -8.60
C TYR A 337 6.57 -22.24 -8.73
N LYS A 338 6.09 -22.90 -9.79
CA LYS A 338 6.37 -24.26 -10.20
C LYS A 338 7.67 -24.84 -9.62
N ASP A 339 7.52 -25.81 -8.76
CA ASP A 339 8.56 -26.78 -8.37
C ASP A 339 9.77 -26.30 -7.56
N ASN A 340 9.73 -25.18 -6.84
CA ASN A 340 10.85 -24.78 -6.00
C ASN A 340 10.48 -24.71 -4.51
N ASP A 341 10.89 -25.73 -3.75
CA ASP A 341 10.79 -25.81 -2.28
C ASP A 341 11.38 -24.59 -1.54
N THR A 342 12.17 -23.77 -2.24
CA THR A 342 12.80 -22.56 -1.69
C THR A 342 11.86 -21.36 -1.60
N LEU A 343 10.75 -21.34 -2.37
CA LEU A 343 9.77 -20.28 -2.32
C LEU A 343 8.65 -20.51 -1.28
N GLN A 344 8.64 -21.65 -0.62
CA GLN A 344 7.81 -21.90 0.56
C GLN A 344 8.32 -21.16 1.80
N LYS A 345 9.47 -20.50 1.72
CA LYS A 345 10.00 -19.75 2.86
C LYS A 345 9.33 -18.38 2.91
N PRO A 346 8.74 -18.08 4.04
CA PRO A 346 7.99 -16.86 4.32
C PRO A 346 8.75 -15.53 4.21
N TRP A 347 10.01 -15.53 3.90
CA TRP A 347 10.90 -14.35 3.91
C TRP A 347 10.65 -13.31 2.81
N ILE A 348 9.81 -13.61 1.81
CA ILE A 348 9.48 -12.67 0.72
C ILE A 348 9.00 -11.30 1.26
N PHE A 349 8.50 -11.26 2.50
CA PHE A 349 7.92 -10.06 3.09
C PHE A 349 8.57 -9.63 4.41
N GLY A 350 9.70 -10.18 4.82
CA GLY A 350 10.25 -9.89 6.16
C GLY A 350 9.35 -10.34 7.32
N ILE A 351 8.10 -10.67 7.02
CA ILE A 351 7.05 -11.01 7.98
C ILE A 351 7.18 -12.44 8.49
N ALA A 352 7.84 -13.27 7.77
CA ALA A 352 7.77 -14.69 7.98
C ALA A 352 8.79 -15.26 8.95
N GLU A 353 9.93 -14.61 9.16
CA GLU A 353 10.78 -15.00 10.28
C GLU A 353 10.16 -14.58 11.62
N SER A 354 9.33 -13.53 11.63
CA SER A 354 8.55 -13.11 12.79
C SER A 354 7.24 -13.89 12.98
N PHE A 355 6.75 -14.59 11.96
CA PHE A 355 5.58 -15.47 11.99
C PHE A 355 5.95 -16.97 12.00
N ASP A 356 7.09 -17.32 12.53
CA ASP A 356 7.35 -18.70 12.92
C ASP A 356 6.43 -19.07 14.09
N ASP A 357 5.25 -19.55 13.73
CA ASP A 357 4.21 -19.99 14.67
C ASP A 357 4.73 -21.01 15.70
N THR A 358 5.88 -21.63 15.42
CA THR A 358 6.52 -22.59 16.33
C THR A 358 7.35 -21.92 17.43
N LYS A 359 7.76 -20.65 17.26
CA LYS A 359 8.58 -19.92 18.24
C LYS A 359 7.80 -18.99 19.16
N SER A 360 6.55 -18.63 18.81
CA SER A 360 5.77 -17.68 19.60
C SER A 360 5.15 -18.26 20.88
N GLY A 361 5.22 -19.56 21.09
CA GLY A 361 4.63 -20.22 22.28
C GLY A 361 3.12 -20.10 22.36
N ASN A 362 2.46 -19.54 21.37
CA ASN A 362 1.02 -19.38 21.34
C ASN A 362 0.36 -20.64 20.77
N THR A 363 -0.49 -21.24 21.57
CA THR A 363 -1.36 -22.31 21.14
C THR A 363 -2.41 -21.77 20.16
N ALA A 364 -2.79 -22.58 19.21
CA ALA A 364 -3.69 -22.34 18.05
C ALA A 364 -5.04 -21.61 18.31
N GLU A 365 -5.35 -21.24 19.53
CA GLU A 365 -6.59 -20.57 19.90
C GLU A 365 -6.50 -19.02 19.89
N SER A 366 -5.29 -18.42 19.73
CA SER A 366 -5.08 -16.97 19.83
C SER A 366 -4.41 -16.34 18.61
N ASP A 367 -4.24 -17.03 17.50
CA ASP A 367 -3.40 -16.60 16.36
C ASP A 367 -3.96 -15.41 15.59
N TRP A 368 -5.18 -14.98 15.88
CA TRP A 368 -5.93 -14.02 15.07
C TRP A 368 -6.04 -12.61 15.67
N GLN A 369 -5.44 -12.35 16.83
CA GLN A 369 -5.59 -11.05 17.46
C GLN A 369 -4.25 -10.43 17.78
N MET A 370 -4.01 -9.25 17.23
CA MET A 370 -2.97 -8.33 17.66
C MET A 370 -3.62 -7.16 18.40
N THR A 371 -2.98 -6.68 19.45
CA THR A 371 -3.52 -5.53 20.18
C THR A 371 -3.29 -4.25 19.40
N SER A 372 -4.37 -3.52 19.10
CA SER A 372 -4.26 -2.15 18.59
C SER A 372 -3.43 -1.30 19.54
N ASN A 373 -2.55 -0.46 18.98
CA ASN A 373 -1.76 0.42 19.84
C ASN A 373 -1.51 1.79 19.21
N ILE A 374 -1.39 2.80 20.08
CA ILE A 374 -1.19 4.21 19.74
C ILE A 374 -0.04 4.71 20.61
N CYS A 375 1.18 4.67 20.05
CA CYS A 375 2.40 4.85 20.80
C CYS A 375 3.34 5.88 20.16
N GLY A 376 3.61 6.94 20.91
CA GLY A 376 4.72 7.87 20.65
C GLY A 376 6.00 7.44 21.36
N LEU A 377 6.96 8.33 21.38
CA LEU A 377 8.22 8.21 22.11
C LEU A 377 8.29 9.26 23.22
N VAL A 378 9.14 9.03 24.23
CA VAL A 378 9.36 10.00 25.32
C VAL A 378 9.74 11.38 24.80
N GLU A 379 10.66 11.43 23.85
CA GLU A 379 11.13 12.68 23.23
C GLU A 379 10.24 13.21 22.10
N SER A 380 9.30 12.40 21.62
CA SER A 380 8.33 12.78 20.60
C SER A 380 6.99 12.11 20.87
N PRO A 381 6.20 12.62 21.83
CA PRO A 381 4.86 12.11 22.05
C PRO A 381 3.96 12.37 20.84
N LEU A 382 2.92 11.57 20.70
CA LEU A 382 1.82 11.84 19.78
C LEU A 382 1.04 13.06 20.29
N GLU A 383 0.65 13.97 19.41
CA GLU A 383 -0.02 15.21 19.80
C GLU A 383 -1.46 15.29 19.25
N ASN A 384 -2.46 15.59 20.08
CA ASN A 384 -3.86 15.78 19.68
C ASN A 384 -4.44 14.59 18.88
N ILE A 385 -4.55 13.45 19.54
CA ILE A 385 -5.15 12.24 18.97
C ILE A 385 -6.60 12.12 19.44
N THR A 386 -7.54 12.06 18.52
CA THR A 386 -8.96 11.93 18.82
C THR A 386 -9.54 10.65 18.24
N LEU A 387 -10.15 9.83 19.10
CA LEU A 387 -11.01 8.72 18.73
C LEU A 387 -12.45 9.09 19.08
N ARG A 388 -13.35 9.12 18.10
CA ARG A 388 -14.76 9.48 18.30
C ARG A 388 -15.69 8.45 17.66
N ASN A 389 -16.69 7.98 18.41
CA ASN A 389 -17.63 6.96 17.94
C ASN A 389 -16.92 5.72 17.37
N VAL A 390 -16.02 5.13 18.15
CA VAL A 390 -15.24 3.95 17.75
C VAL A 390 -15.75 2.74 18.52
N ARG A 391 -16.19 1.71 17.80
CA ARG A 391 -16.63 0.44 18.36
C ARG A 391 -15.74 -0.70 17.87
N LEU A 392 -15.08 -1.35 18.82
CA LEU A 392 -14.23 -2.51 18.57
C LEU A 392 -14.87 -3.73 19.22
N LYS A 393 -15.36 -4.66 18.41
CA LYS A 393 -15.81 -5.96 18.89
C LYS A 393 -14.82 -7.03 18.42
N LEU A 394 -13.87 -7.34 19.30
CA LEU A 394 -12.69 -8.15 19.02
C LEU A 394 -12.95 -9.62 19.39
N ASP A 395 -12.07 -10.51 18.94
CA ASP A 395 -12.20 -11.93 19.23
C ASP A 395 -12.15 -12.23 20.75
N GLY A 396 -11.13 -11.71 21.44
CA GLY A 396 -10.93 -11.92 22.88
C GLY A 396 -10.37 -13.32 23.22
N GLY A 397 -10.54 -13.75 24.46
CA GLY A 397 -10.10 -15.07 24.91
C GLY A 397 -8.60 -15.19 25.18
N VAL A 398 -7.88 -14.07 25.26
CA VAL A 398 -6.46 -14.05 25.53
C VAL A 398 -6.19 -14.43 26.98
N LYS A 399 -5.30 -15.41 27.19
CA LYS A 399 -4.88 -15.89 28.52
C LYS A 399 -3.50 -15.40 28.91
N GLU A 400 -2.63 -15.22 27.93
CA GLU A 400 -1.25 -14.79 28.14
C GLU A 400 -0.94 -13.56 27.30
N TYR A 401 -0.26 -12.60 27.84
CA TYR A 401 0.10 -11.36 27.17
C TYR A 401 1.40 -10.75 27.73
N ASN A 402 2.03 -9.88 26.99
CA ASN A 402 3.22 -9.15 27.41
C ASN A 402 2.86 -8.15 28.50
N LYS A 403 3.22 -8.45 29.74
CA LYS A 403 2.99 -7.54 30.88
C LYS A 403 3.92 -6.34 30.85
N GLU A 404 5.14 -6.53 30.37
CA GLU A 404 6.14 -5.48 30.19
C GLU A 404 6.23 -5.16 28.70
N VAL A 405 5.96 -3.91 28.36
CA VAL A 405 6.01 -3.42 26.97
C VAL A 405 7.30 -2.61 26.82
N PRO A 406 8.24 -3.00 25.95
CA PRO A 406 9.50 -2.28 25.77
C PRO A 406 9.27 -0.84 25.32
N GLU A 407 10.10 0.11 25.78
CA GLU A 407 9.98 1.52 25.39
C GLU A 407 10.28 1.73 23.90
N GLU A 408 11.30 1.07 23.40
CA GLU A 408 11.67 1.09 22.00
C GLU A 408 11.75 -0.34 21.50
N ALA A 409 11.22 -0.57 20.33
CA ALA A 409 11.40 -1.81 19.61
C ALA A 409 12.33 -1.58 18.41
N GLN A 410 13.24 -2.52 18.17
CA GLN A 410 14.19 -2.47 17.07
C GLN A 410 13.74 -3.30 15.87
N ASP A 411 12.56 -3.91 15.97
CA ASP A 411 11.98 -4.72 14.91
C ASP A 411 11.38 -3.84 13.80
N TYR A 412 10.97 -4.50 12.73
CA TYR A 412 10.25 -3.84 11.66
C TYR A 412 8.98 -3.16 12.20
N PRO A 413 8.73 -1.89 11.84
CA PRO A 413 7.65 -1.10 12.43
C PRO A 413 6.27 -1.54 11.91
N GLU A 414 5.69 -2.48 12.56
CA GLU A 414 4.32 -2.94 12.39
C GLU A 414 3.62 -3.02 13.74
N VAL A 415 2.31 -3.23 13.79
CA VAL A 415 1.53 -3.23 15.03
C VAL A 415 2.09 -4.16 16.12
N TYR A 416 2.79 -5.20 15.75
CA TYR A 416 3.44 -6.16 16.65
C TYR A 416 4.84 -5.74 17.14
N VAL A 417 5.31 -4.56 16.78
CA VAL A 417 6.65 -4.03 17.13
C VAL A 417 6.94 -4.06 18.63
N TYR A 418 5.92 -3.95 19.48
CA TYR A 418 6.02 -4.06 20.93
C TYR A 418 5.60 -5.44 21.47
N GLY A 419 5.33 -6.39 20.61
CA GLY A 419 4.72 -7.69 20.89
C GLY A 419 3.30 -7.78 20.34
N ARG A 420 2.87 -8.99 19.98
CA ARG A 420 1.55 -9.21 19.35
C ARG A 420 0.38 -8.90 20.29
N ILE A 421 0.49 -9.36 21.53
CA ILE A 421 -0.57 -9.25 22.54
C ILE A 421 -0.07 -8.36 23.68
N LEU A 422 -0.60 -7.15 23.77
CA LEU A 422 -0.28 -6.17 24.79
C LEU A 422 -1.28 -6.23 25.96
N PRO A 423 -1.03 -5.49 27.08
CA PRO A 423 -1.87 -5.56 28.27
C PRO A 423 -3.32 -5.09 28.10
N ALA A 424 -3.67 -4.42 27.00
CA ALA A 424 -5.03 -4.01 26.69
C ALA A 424 -5.71 -5.01 25.77
N LYS A 425 -7.01 -5.28 25.94
CA LYS A 425 -7.79 -6.04 24.97
C LYS A 425 -8.23 -5.18 23.77
N GLY A 426 -8.45 -3.88 23.99
CA GLY A 426 -8.80 -2.92 22.94
C GLY A 426 -7.60 -2.17 22.42
N ILE A 427 -7.18 -1.10 23.09
CA ILE A 427 -6.09 -0.25 22.62
C ILE A 427 -5.09 0.04 23.76
N TYR A 428 -3.81 -0.11 23.44
CA TYR A 428 -2.72 0.30 24.32
C TYR A 428 -2.22 1.69 23.90
N PHE A 429 -2.19 2.64 24.83
CA PHE A 429 -1.76 4.02 24.60
C PHE A 429 -0.47 4.32 25.35
N ARG A 430 0.51 4.94 24.68
CA ARG A 430 1.75 5.36 25.33
C ARG A 430 2.30 6.64 24.72
N HIS A 431 2.78 7.57 25.58
CA HIS A 431 3.35 8.85 25.19
C HIS A 431 2.43 9.62 24.24
N VAL A 432 1.25 9.97 24.72
CA VAL A 432 0.26 10.76 24.00
C VAL A 432 -0.04 12.04 24.76
N ASP A 433 0.11 13.18 24.14
CA ASP A 433 -0.24 14.50 24.66
C ASP A 433 -1.51 15.02 23.97
N GLY A 434 -2.59 15.17 24.73
CA GLY A 434 -3.88 15.56 24.18
C GLY A 434 -4.67 14.40 23.56
N LEU A 435 -4.89 13.32 24.32
CA LEU A 435 -5.77 12.22 23.91
C LEU A 435 -7.23 12.55 24.21
N THR A 436 -8.09 12.46 23.21
CA THR A 436 -9.56 12.54 23.37
C THR A 436 -10.19 11.18 23.01
N LEU A 437 -10.93 10.60 23.95
CA LEU A 437 -11.77 9.42 23.74
C LEU A 437 -13.23 9.81 23.93
N ASP A 438 -13.99 9.90 22.84
CA ASP A 438 -15.38 10.28 22.82
C ASP A 438 -16.21 9.13 22.26
N ASN A 439 -17.02 8.46 23.10
CA ASN A 439 -17.82 7.31 22.75
C ASN A 439 -17.00 6.17 22.11
N VAL A 440 -15.97 5.71 22.81
CA VAL A 440 -15.12 4.58 22.39
C VAL A 440 -15.47 3.35 23.20
N MET A 441 -15.87 2.27 22.54
CA MET A 441 -16.33 1.03 23.15
C MET A 441 -15.52 -0.17 22.68
N VAL A 442 -15.21 -1.06 23.61
CA VAL A 442 -14.53 -2.34 23.37
C VAL A 442 -15.39 -3.46 23.89
N GLU A 443 -15.69 -4.40 23.03
CA GLU A 443 -16.40 -5.66 23.37
C GLU A 443 -15.57 -6.84 22.83
N THR A 444 -15.78 -8.02 23.37
CA THR A 444 -15.14 -9.24 22.89
C THR A 444 -16.17 -10.35 22.68
N TYR A 445 -15.95 -11.22 21.68
CA TYR A 445 -16.77 -12.42 21.47
C TYR A 445 -16.50 -13.50 22.52
N ARG A 446 -15.24 -13.63 22.96
CA ARG A 446 -14.81 -14.53 24.03
C ARG A 446 -14.40 -13.74 25.26
N PRO A 447 -14.63 -14.22 26.49
CA PRO A 447 -14.20 -13.53 27.69
C PRO A 447 -12.70 -13.22 27.65
N ASP A 448 -12.34 -11.99 28.01
CA ASP A 448 -10.96 -11.49 28.07
C ASP A 448 -10.83 -10.60 29.31
N GLU A 449 -9.93 -10.96 30.22
CA GLU A 449 -9.77 -10.29 31.52
C GLU A 449 -8.92 -9.03 31.47
N ARG A 450 -8.29 -8.72 30.30
CA ARG A 450 -7.52 -7.49 30.16
C ARG A 450 -8.42 -6.26 30.22
N GLU A 451 -7.86 -5.13 30.59
CA GLU A 451 -8.56 -3.83 30.52
C GLU A 451 -8.89 -3.45 29.06
N ASP A 452 -9.96 -2.69 28.86
CA ASP A 452 -10.29 -2.16 27.53
C ASP A 452 -9.18 -1.27 26.98
N PHE A 453 -8.62 -0.44 27.86
CA PHE A 453 -7.55 0.51 27.54
C PHE A 453 -6.49 0.50 28.61
N VAL A 454 -5.23 0.55 28.20
CA VAL A 454 -4.09 0.77 29.09
C VAL A 454 -3.40 2.06 28.69
N PHE A 455 -3.06 2.89 29.65
CA PHE A 455 -2.46 4.21 29.44
C PHE A 455 -1.12 4.31 30.16
N GLN A 456 -0.07 4.67 29.43
CA GLN A 456 1.26 4.93 29.98
C GLN A 456 1.76 6.29 29.46
N ASN A 457 2.00 7.24 30.39
CA ASN A 457 2.41 8.61 30.04
C ASN A 457 1.47 9.27 29.01
N VAL A 458 0.18 9.33 29.35
CA VAL A 458 -0.87 9.88 28.52
C VAL A 458 -1.54 11.06 29.21
N VAL A 459 -1.60 12.21 28.52
CA VAL A 459 -2.38 13.37 28.93
C VAL A 459 -3.68 13.37 28.12
N LYS A 460 -4.82 13.35 28.84
CA LYS A 460 -6.16 13.42 28.23
C LYS A 460 -6.68 14.84 28.23
N ASN A 461 -7.40 15.21 27.17
CA ASN A 461 -8.17 16.46 27.11
C ASN A 461 -9.48 16.36 27.87
#